data_5b611ce2b54210c4e14212f98627056d
#
_entry.id   5b611ce2b54210c4e14212f98627056d
#
_cell.length_a   1.000
_cell.length_b   1.000
_cell.length_c   1.000
_cell.angle_alpha   90.00
_cell.angle_beta   90.00
_cell.angle_gamma   90.00
#
_symmetry.space_group_name_H-M   'P 1'
#
loop_
_entity.id
_entity.type
_entity.pdbx_description
1 polymer ?
#
loop_
_entity_poly.entity_id
_entity_poly.type
_entity_poly.pdbx_seq_one_letter_code
_entity_poly.pdbx_strand_id
1 'polypeptide(L)'
;KLDLKRDYPLFHTIMRKKQITGQRKFELTEYELTTALGIQNRTSNKKDIDQRIKKMMTCFFEIEKFDKDNNPIRKIYSNLINQVDWNIKDKVFQIELSEGLYNAEQVVDYEVLNLDVFSSLKSQYARALFLFYETFKFINQSSVNFPMDKLAERLGKNNMDKKHLHQEIKKANKELIEKEYLSDVSYFKSQNKETMCKIHRQ
;
A
#
# COMPACT_ATOMS: atom_id res chain seq x y z
N LYS A 1 -9.75 0.94 8.93
CA LYS A 1 -8.44 0.51 8.48
C LYS A 1 -8.57 -0.35 7.23
N LEU A 2 -7.78 -0.06 6.18
CA LEU A 2 -7.78 -0.84 4.94
C LEU A 2 -7.07 -2.18 5.14
N ASP A 3 -7.54 -3.22 4.45
CA ASP A 3 -6.93 -4.53 4.39
C ASP A 3 -5.96 -4.59 3.21
N LEU A 4 -4.65 -4.73 3.50
CA LEU A 4 -3.60 -4.78 2.47
C LEU A 4 -3.77 -5.97 1.50
N LYS A 5 -4.41 -7.05 1.93
CA LYS A 5 -4.62 -8.22 1.05
C LYS A 5 -5.71 -8.00 0.01
N ARG A 6 -6.77 -7.28 0.38
CA ARG A 6 -7.98 -7.17 -0.44
C ARG A 6 -8.29 -5.75 -0.88
N ASP A 7 -8.12 -4.76 0.01
CA ASP A 7 -8.48 -3.38 -0.33
C ASP A 7 -7.41 -2.74 -1.21
N TYR A 8 -6.12 -3.11 -1.01
CA TYR A 8 -5.02 -2.53 -1.78
C TYR A 8 -5.05 -2.88 -3.28
N PRO A 9 -5.26 -4.14 -3.72
CA PRO A 9 -5.39 -4.45 -5.14
C PRO A 9 -6.54 -3.70 -5.81
N LEU A 10 -7.66 -3.53 -5.10
CA LEU A 10 -8.80 -2.76 -5.59
C LEU A 10 -8.44 -1.27 -5.74
N PHE A 11 -7.84 -0.68 -4.71
CA PHE A 11 -7.36 0.71 -4.76
C PHE A 11 -6.35 0.92 -5.90
N HIS A 12 -5.39 0.00 -6.06
CA HIS A 12 -4.43 0.07 -7.15
C HIS A 12 -5.09 0.03 -8.53
N THR A 13 -6.10 -0.84 -8.73
CA THR A 13 -6.85 -0.90 -9.99
C THR A 13 -7.56 0.42 -10.29
N ILE A 14 -8.15 1.03 -9.26
CA ILE A 14 -8.76 2.36 -9.34
C ILE A 14 -7.71 3.41 -9.76
N MET A 15 -6.55 3.45 -9.11
CA MET A 15 -5.49 4.39 -9.41
C MET A 15 -4.88 4.18 -10.80
N ARG A 16 -4.69 2.91 -11.21
CA ARG A 16 -4.24 2.58 -12.57
C ARG A 16 -5.22 3.08 -13.64
N LYS A 17 -6.52 2.90 -13.42
CA LYS A 17 -7.53 3.42 -14.36
C LYS A 17 -7.46 4.94 -14.47
N LYS A 18 -7.31 5.64 -13.35
CA LYS A 18 -7.09 7.09 -13.32
C LYS A 18 -5.85 7.49 -14.12
N GLN A 19 -4.72 6.78 -13.97
CA GLN A 19 -3.51 7.06 -14.75
C GLN A 19 -3.73 6.89 -16.25
N ILE A 20 -4.46 5.84 -16.66
CA ILE A 20 -4.75 5.59 -18.08
C ILE A 20 -5.67 6.65 -18.66
N THR A 21 -6.70 7.08 -17.92
CA THR A 21 -7.71 8.02 -18.41
C THR A 21 -7.32 9.48 -18.23
N GLY A 22 -6.44 9.79 -17.28
CA GLY A 22 -6.12 11.15 -16.84
C GLY A 22 -7.29 11.89 -16.19
N GLN A 23 -8.40 11.19 -15.90
CA GLN A 23 -9.64 11.80 -15.42
C GLN A 23 -9.87 11.54 -13.93
N ARG A 24 -10.49 12.50 -13.24
CA ARG A 24 -10.92 12.33 -11.84
C ARG A 24 -12.13 11.39 -11.73
N LYS A 25 -12.98 11.37 -12.76
CA LYS A 25 -14.17 10.53 -12.86
C LYS A 25 -14.02 9.59 -14.04
N PHE A 26 -14.17 8.29 -13.79
CA PHE A 26 -13.97 7.22 -14.78
C PHE A 26 -14.84 6.01 -14.45
N GLU A 27 -14.90 5.07 -15.38
CA GLU A 27 -15.67 3.86 -15.25
C GLU A 27 -14.77 2.63 -15.07
N LEU A 28 -15.20 1.73 -14.19
CA LEU A 28 -14.67 0.40 -14.00
C LEU A 28 -15.80 -0.62 -14.09
N THR A 29 -15.56 -1.69 -14.82
CA THR A 29 -16.50 -2.79 -14.90
C THR A 29 -16.44 -3.66 -13.65
N GLU A 30 -17.53 -4.36 -13.35
CA GLU A 30 -17.56 -5.37 -12.30
C GLU A 30 -16.48 -6.45 -12.53
N TYR A 31 -16.18 -6.77 -13.79
CA TYR A 31 -15.11 -7.70 -14.15
C TYR A 31 -13.72 -7.21 -13.75
N GLU A 32 -13.38 -5.94 -14.04
CA GLU A 32 -12.10 -5.35 -13.63
C GLU A 32 -11.92 -5.39 -12.11
N LEU A 33 -12.98 -5.07 -11.36
CA LEU A 33 -12.93 -5.08 -9.89
C LEU A 33 -12.85 -6.49 -9.30
N THR A 34 -13.57 -7.48 -9.85
CA THR A 34 -13.49 -8.87 -9.40
C THR A 34 -12.14 -9.49 -9.72
N THR A 35 -11.57 -9.17 -10.88
CA THR A 35 -10.23 -9.61 -11.29
C THR A 35 -9.17 -9.05 -10.34
N ALA A 36 -9.25 -7.76 -9.98
CA ALA A 36 -8.35 -7.15 -9.01
C ALA A 36 -8.37 -7.86 -7.65
N LEU A 37 -9.53 -8.33 -7.23
CA LEU A 37 -9.70 -9.05 -5.96
C LEU A 37 -9.33 -10.55 -6.05
N GLY A 38 -9.07 -11.06 -7.24
CA GLY A 38 -8.82 -12.49 -7.47
C GLY A 38 -10.05 -13.36 -7.14
N ILE A 39 -11.26 -12.82 -7.29
CA ILE A 39 -12.52 -13.51 -6.98
C ILE A 39 -13.31 -13.80 -8.25
N GLN A 40 -14.06 -14.91 -8.24
CA GLN A 40 -14.95 -15.22 -9.35
C GLN A 40 -16.13 -14.24 -9.39
N ASN A 41 -16.63 -13.93 -10.59
CA ASN A 41 -17.79 -13.06 -10.75
C ASN A 41 -19.08 -13.81 -10.34
N ARG A 42 -19.38 -13.83 -9.02
CA ARG A 42 -20.59 -14.42 -8.43
C ARG A 42 -21.38 -13.33 -7.67
N THR A 43 -22.68 -13.53 -7.56
CA THR A 43 -23.58 -12.57 -6.88
C THR A 43 -23.16 -12.27 -5.43
N SER A 44 -22.59 -13.26 -4.72
CA SER A 44 -22.05 -13.07 -3.36
C SER A 44 -20.88 -12.07 -3.31
N ASN A 45 -20.13 -11.97 -4.39
CA ASN A 45 -18.95 -11.12 -4.46
C ASN A 45 -19.26 -9.64 -4.72
N LYS A 46 -20.47 -9.35 -5.22
CA LYS A 46 -20.96 -7.97 -5.39
C LYS A 46 -21.05 -7.23 -4.06
N LYS A 47 -21.51 -7.92 -3.02
CA LYS A 47 -21.56 -7.35 -1.65
C LYS A 47 -20.16 -7.05 -1.12
N ASP A 48 -19.16 -7.89 -1.43
CA ASP A 48 -17.78 -7.68 -1.01
C ASP A 48 -17.18 -6.44 -1.70
N ILE A 49 -17.40 -6.26 -3.00
CA ILE A 49 -16.97 -5.07 -3.76
C ILE A 49 -17.63 -3.80 -3.16
N ASP A 50 -18.95 -3.81 -2.99
CA ASP A 50 -19.70 -2.69 -2.44
C ASP A 50 -19.19 -2.28 -1.05
N GLN A 51 -18.98 -3.24 -0.16
CA GLN A 51 -18.44 -2.98 1.18
C GLN A 51 -17.04 -2.37 1.14
N ARG A 52 -16.16 -2.83 0.22
CA ARG A 52 -14.81 -2.31 0.09
C ARG A 52 -14.78 -0.91 -0.50
N ILE A 53 -15.61 -0.66 -1.49
CA ILE A 53 -15.77 0.69 -2.05
C ILE A 53 -16.28 1.66 -0.96
N LYS A 54 -17.31 1.29 -0.21
CA LYS A 54 -17.82 2.08 0.93
C LYS A 54 -16.73 2.35 1.97
N LYS A 55 -15.90 1.35 2.24
CA LYS A 55 -14.76 1.51 3.15
C LYS A 55 -13.73 2.51 2.62
N MET A 56 -13.46 2.52 1.32
CA MET A 56 -12.57 3.51 0.70
C MET A 56 -13.17 4.92 0.71
N MET A 57 -14.48 5.04 0.54
CA MET A 57 -15.20 6.33 0.65
C MET A 57 -15.12 6.92 2.07
N THR A 58 -15.02 6.06 3.10
CA THR A 58 -14.90 6.48 4.51
C THR A 58 -13.45 6.50 5.02
N CYS A 59 -12.49 6.12 4.19
CA CYS A 59 -11.08 6.12 4.56
C CYS A 59 -10.48 7.51 4.32
N PHE A 60 -10.09 8.18 5.40
CA PHE A 60 -9.36 9.43 5.34
C PHE A 60 -7.85 9.17 5.26
N PHE A 61 -7.16 10.02 4.52
CA PHE A 61 -5.71 10.07 4.45
C PHE A 61 -5.23 11.52 4.64
N GLU A 62 -3.99 11.61 5.05
CA GLU A 62 -3.25 12.87 5.16
C GLU A 62 -2.00 12.77 4.29
N ILE A 63 -1.76 13.81 3.48
CA ILE A 63 -0.52 13.98 2.73
C ILE A 63 0.15 15.24 3.24
N GLU A 64 1.40 15.12 3.67
CA GLU A 64 2.23 16.26 4.04
C GLU A 64 3.30 16.46 2.95
N LYS A 65 3.46 17.70 2.52
CA LYS A 65 4.58 18.14 1.70
C LYS A 65 5.57 18.91 2.56
N PHE A 66 6.83 18.58 2.39
CA PHE A 66 7.93 19.21 3.10
C PHE A 66 8.80 20.03 2.12
N ASP A 67 9.45 21.09 2.61
CA ASP A 67 10.51 21.79 1.90
C ASP A 67 11.84 21.04 1.99
N LYS A 68 12.91 21.64 1.42
CA LYS A 68 14.27 21.08 1.43
C LYS A 68 14.86 20.95 2.84
N ASP A 69 14.36 21.75 3.77
CA ASP A 69 14.80 21.82 5.17
C ASP A 69 13.93 20.95 6.10
N ASN A 70 13.06 20.10 5.48
CA ASN A 70 12.14 19.20 6.16
C ASN A 70 11.06 19.91 7.02
N ASN A 71 10.69 21.15 6.66
CA ASN A 71 9.56 21.83 7.27
C ASN A 71 8.27 21.53 6.51
N PRO A 72 7.15 21.27 7.17
CA PRO A 72 5.88 21.02 6.51
C PRO A 72 5.36 22.32 5.86
N ILE A 73 5.18 22.29 4.53
CA ILE A 73 4.69 23.43 3.76
C ILE A 73 3.25 23.29 3.29
N ARG A 74 2.71 22.06 3.29
CA ARG A 74 1.32 21.80 2.92
C ARG A 74 0.83 20.51 3.53
N LYS A 75 -0.43 20.53 4.01
CA LYS A 75 -1.16 19.32 4.43
C LYS A 75 -2.46 19.21 3.63
N ILE A 76 -2.76 18.03 3.18
CA ILE A 76 -4.01 17.70 2.48
C ILE A 76 -4.70 16.60 3.28
N TYR A 77 -5.92 16.87 3.71
CA TYR A 77 -6.80 15.90 4.37
C TYR A 77 -7.92 15.55 3.40
N SER A 78 -8.11 14.28 3.08
CA SER A 78 -9.13 13.88 2.14
C SER A 78 -9.53 12.42 2.34
N ASN A 79 -10.66 12.03 1.78
CA ASN A 79 -11.02 10.63 1.59
C ASN A 79 -10.43 10.11 0.25
N LEU A 80 -10.45 8.79 0.05
CA LEU A 80 -9.91 8.21 -1.19
C LEU A 80 -10.89 8.41 -2.37
N ILE A 81 -12.16 8.15 -2.14
CA ILE A 81 -13.23 8.21 -3.16
C ILE A 81 -14.29 9.21 -2.70
N ASN A 82 -14.65 10.13 -3.58
CA ASN A 82 -15.70 11.12 -3.33
C ASN A 82 -17.09 10.53 -3.56
N GLN A 83 -17.30 9.92 -4.73
CA GLN A 83 -18.59 9.39 -5.13
C GLN A 83 -18.42 8.11 -5.95
N VAL A 84 -19.38 7.21 -5.79
CA VAL A 84 -19.54 6.03 -6.66
C VAL A 84 -20.99 5.93 -7.08
N ASP A 85 -21.23 5.80 -8.38
CA ASP A 85 -22.52 5.42 -8.96
C ASP A 85 -22.38 4.02 -9.57
N TRP A 86 -23.17 3.08 -9.08
CA TRP A 86 -23.16 1.72 -9.56
C TRP A 86 -24.38 1.43 -10.43
N ASN A 87 -24.19 1.39 -11.73
CA ASN A 87 -25.17 0.89 -12.66
C ASN A 87 -25.20 -0.65 -12.61
N ILE A 88 -26.17 -1.17 -11.88
CA ILE A 88 -26.31 -2.63 -11.64
C ILE A 88 -26.63 -3.37 -12.94
N LYS A 89 -27.41 -2.76 -13.84
CA LYS A 89 -27.84 -3.36 -15.11
C LYS A 89 -26.67 -3.54 -16.06
N ASP A 90 -25.87 -2.51 -16.21
CA ASP A 90 -24.71 -2.49 -17.11
C ASP A 90 -23.44 -3.02 -16.46
N LYS A 91 -23.50 -3.32 -15.16
CA LYS A 91 -22.35 -3.82 -14.35
C LYS A 91 -21.13 -2.90 -14.37
N VAL A 92 -21.38 -1.60 -14.33
CA VAL A 92 -20.38 -0.55 -14.39
C VAL A 92 -20.43 0.31 -13.14
N PHE A 93 -19.27 0.58 -12.57
CA PHE A 93 -19.05 1.52 -11.47
C PHE A 93 -18.46 2.80 -12.04
N GLN A 94 -19.18 3.90 -11.93
CA GLN A 94 -18.64 5.22 -12.19
C GLN A 94 -18.03 5.75 -10.89
N ILE A 95 -16.70 5.86 -10.86
CA ILE A 95 -15.94 6.24 -9.67
C ILE A 95 -15.44 7.66 -9.85
N GLU A 96 -15.67 8.50 -8.84
CA GLU A 96 -15.08 9.83 -8.73
C GLU A 96 -14.12 9.86 -7.56
N LEU A 97 -12.83 10.10 -7.83
CA LEU A 97 -11.82 10.28 -6.79
C LEU A 97 -12.06 11.59 -6.04
N SER A 98 -11.65 11.65 -4.79
CA SER A 98 -11.60 12.93 -4.08
C SER A 98 -10.64 13.89 -4.78
N GLU A 99 -10.91 15.17 -4.68
CA GLU A 99 -10.02 16.19 -5.24
C GLU A 99 -8.62 16.12 -4.61
N GLY A 100 -8.57 15.89 -3.31
CA GLY A 100 -7.31 15.74 -2.57
C GLY A 100 -6.45 14.60 -3.11
N LEU A 101 -7.05 13.42 -3.39
CA LEU A 101 -6.32 12.30 -3.96
C LEU A 101 -5.94 12.55 -5.42
N TYR A 102 -6.85 13.09 -6.21
CA TYR A 102 -6.58 13.39 -7.63
C TYR A 102 -5.42 14.37 -7.81
N ASN A 103 -5.35 15.41 -6.97
CA ASN A 103 -4.30 16.42 -7.01
C ASN A 103 -3.02 16.00 -6.27
N ALA A 104 -3.08 14.97 -5.44
CA ALA A 104 -1.90 14.46 -4.70
C ALA A 104 -0.77 14.06 -5.64
N GLU A 105 -1.10 13.55 -6.82
CA GLU A 105 -0.13 13.17 -7.85
C GLU A 105 0.75 14.32 -8.32
N GLN A 106 0.25 15.54 -8.33
CA GLN A 106 1.04 16.71 -8.70
C GLN A 106 2.06 17.10 -7.62
N VAL A 107 1.97 16.46 -6.45
CA VAL A 107 2.75 16.80 -5.24
C VAL A 107 3.72 15.69 -4.86
N VAL A 108 3.52 14.46 -5.35
CA VAL A 108 4.28 13.26 -4.96
C VAL A 108 4.86 12.58 -6.20
N ASP A 109 6.15 12.26 -6.18
CA ASP A 109 6.78 11.43 -7.20
C ASP A 109 6.26 9.99 -7.09
N TYR A 110 5.91 9.39 -8.25
CA TYR A 110 5.40 8.01 -8.30
C TYR A 110 6.49 7.01 -8.58
N GLU A 111 6.39 5.86 -7.94
CA GLU A 111 7.07 4.66 -8.38
C GLU A 111 6.10 3.61 -8.89
N VAL A 112 6.54 2.88 -9.91
CA VAL A 112 5.82 1.71 -10.41
C VAL A 112 6.04 0.55 -9.42
N LEU A 113 4.98 0.20 -8.71
CA LEU A 113 5.01 -0.91 -7.77
C LEU A 113 4.98 -2.24 -8.53
N ASN A 114 5.86 -3.17 -8.16
CA ASN A 114 5.81 -4.53 -8.69
C ASN A 114 4.64 -5.31 -8.05
N LEU A 115 3.49 -5.27 -8.74
CA LEU A 115 2.27 -5.93 -8.26
C LEU A 115 2.33 -7.45 -8.27
N ASP A 116 3.13 -8.04 -9.12
CA ASP A 116 3.27 -9.51 -9.19
C ASP A 116 3.93 -9.99 -7.90
N VAL A 117 5.00 -9.32 -7.46
CA VAL A 117 5.63 -9.59 -6.17
C VAL A 117 4.62 -9.32 -5.04
N PHE A 118 4.00 -8.14 -5.00
CA PHE A 118 3.04 -7.77 -3.95
C PHE A 118 1.90 -8.79 -3.83
N SER A 119 1.32 -9.21 -4.95
CA SER A 119 0.20 -10.15 -4.99
C SER A 119 0.60 -11.55 -4.57
N SER A 120 1.85 -11.95 -4.83
CA SER A 120 2.40 -13.25 -4.46
C SER A 120 2.66 -13.40 -2.96
N LEU A 121 2.78 -12.28 -2.22
CA LEU A 121 3.00 -12.27 -0.77
C LEU A 121 1.76 -12.76 -0.02
N LYS A 122 1.96 -13.68 0.92
CA LYS A 122 0.90 -14.27 1.74
C LYS A 122 0.70 -13.49 3.04
N SER A 123 1.80 -13.08 3.67
CA SER A 123 1.80 -12.37 4.93
C SER A 123 1.41 -10.90 4.78
N GLN A 124 0.51 -10.41 5.66
CA GLN A 124 0.20 -8.98 5.74
C GLN A 124 1.42 -8.16 6.16
N TYR A 125 2.30 -8.73 6.98
CA TYR A 125 3.55 -8.09 7.38
C TYR A 125 4.54 -7.97 6.22
N ALA A 126 4.66 -9.03 5.39
CA ALA A 126 5.50 -8.98 4.21
C ALA A 126 5.00 -7.92 3.21
N ARG A 127 3.69 -7.80 2.99
CA ARG A 127 3.10 -6.74 2.17
C ARG A 127 3.37 -5.35 2.72
N ALA A 128 3.22 -5.17 4.03
CA ALA A 128 3.47 -3.88 4.67
C ALA A 128 4.95 -3.47 4.59
N LEU A 129 5.87 -4.43 4.80
CA LEU A 129 7.30 -4.18 4.67
C LEU A 129 7.70 -3.95 3.20
N PHE A 130 7.12 -4.69 2.25
CA PHE A 130 7.33 -4.44 0.82
C PHE A 130 6.98 -3.00 0.46
N LEU A 131 5.78 -2.53 0.80
CA LEU A 131 5.36 -1.15 0.55
C LEU A 131 6.28 -0.13 1.22
N PHE A 132 6.70 -0.41 2.46
CA PHE A 132 7.62 0.46 3.18
C PHE A 132 8.99 0.50 2.50
N TYR A 133 9.54 -0.66 2.10
CA TYR A 133 10.86 -0.72 1.44
C TYR A 133 10.85 -0.08 0.07
N GLU A 134 9.73 -0.10 -0.65
CA GLU A 134 9.57 0.60 -1.93
C GLU A 134 9.80 2.12 -1.78
N THR A 135 9.47 2.72 -0.64
CA THR A 135 9.72 4.15 -0.40
C THR A 135 11.20 4.53 -0.39
N PHE A 136 12.11 3.54 -0.34
CA PHE A 136 13.56 3.75 -0.32
C PHE A 136 14.27 3.37 -1.64
N LYS A 137 13.54 3.09 -2.71
CA LYS A 137 14.13 2.77 -4.02
C LYS A 137 15.00 3.87 -4.60
N PHE A 138 14.68 5.13 -4.31
CA PHE A 138 15.44 6.29 -4.79
C PHE A 138 16.80 6.49 -4.10
N ILE A 139 17.06 5.76 -3.02
CA ILE A 139 18.36 5.78 -2.37
C ILE A 139 19.23 4.83 -3.16
N ASN A 140 20.19 5.35 -3.96
CA ASN A 140 21.19 4.59 -4.74
C ASN A 140 22.17 3.79 -3.83
N GLN A 141 21.62 2.96 -2.94
CA GLN A 141 22.36 2.14 -2.00
C GLN A 141 21.95 0.68 -2.18
N SER A 142 22.92 -0.21 -2.28
CA SER A 142 22.71 -1.66 -2.34
C SER A 142 22.13 -2.23 -1.03
N SER A 143 22.24 -1.49 0.07
CA SER A 143 21.71 -1.91 1.37
C SER A 143 21.28 -0.72 2.23
N VAL A 144 20.25 -0.94 3.06
CA VAL A 144 19.72 0.05 4.00
C VAL A 144 19.54 -0.58 5.38
N ASN A 145 19.86 0.18 6.43
CA ASN A 145 19.72 -0.23 7.83
C ASN A 145 18.49 0.39 8.47
N PHE A 146 17.66 -0.42 9.12
CA PHE A 146 16.50 0.04 9.86
C PHE A 146 16.54 -0.45 11.31
N PRO A 147 16.28 0.41 12.31
CA PRO A 147 15.96 -0.06 13.65
C PRO A 147 14.72 -0.97 13.61
N MET A 148 14.79 -2.13 14.25
CA MET A 148 13.65 -3.07 14.30
C MET A 148 12.40 -2.44 14.91
N ASP A 149 12.57 -1.56 15.89
CA ASP A 149 11.46 -0.85 16.53
C ASP A 149 10.76 0.12 15.54
N LYS A 150 11.50 0.77 14.62
CA LYS A 150 10.91 1.59 13.55
C LYS A 150 10.11 0.74 12.54
N LEU A 151 10.62 -0.43 12.18
CA LEU A 151 9.85 -1.36 11.35
C LEU A 151 8.57 -1.80 12.06
N ALA A 152 8.64 -2.05 13.36
CA ALA A 152 7.50 -2.40 14.19
C ALA A 152 6.41 -1.31 14.21
N GLU A 153 6.79 -0.05 14.38
CA GLU A 153 5.88 1.10 14.32
C GLU A 153 5.14 1.18 12.97
N ARG A 154 5.87 0.97 11.87
CA ARG A 154 5.29 0.99 10.51
C ARG A 154 4.26 -0.13 10.29
N LEU A 155 4.39 -1.24 10.98
CA LEU A 155 3.40 -2.32 10.95
C LEU A 155 2.13 -2.00 11.78
N GLY A 156 2.11 -0.86 12.49
CA GLY A 156 0.92 -0.30 13.15
C GLY A 156 0.38 -1.15 14.30
N LYS A 157 1.26 -1.86 15.03
CA LYS A 157 0.87 -2.72 16.15
C LYS A 157 1.58 -2.32 17.44
N ASN A 158 1.29 -1.12 17.91
CA ASN A 158 1.88 -0.56 19.13
C ASN A 158 1.58 -1.35 20.40
N ASN A 159 0.62 -2.30 20.37
CA ASN A 159 0.17 -3.09 21.53
C ASN A 159 0.68 -4.54 21.51
N MET A 160 1.54 -4.93 20.57
CA MET A 160 2.12 -6.27 20.56
C MET A 160 3.43 -6.33 21.34
N ASP A 161 3.70 -7.48 21.97
CA ASP A 161 5.01 -7.75 22.53
C ASP A 161 6.12 -7.58 21.47
N LYS A 162 7.13 -6.77 21.80
CA LYS A 162 8.25 -6.44 20.90
C LYS A 162 8.96 -7.69 20.37
N LYS A 163 9.14 -8.71 21.22
CA LYS A 163 9.80 -9.95 20.83
C LYS A 163 9.02 -10.68 19.75
N HIS A 164 7.71 -10.77 19.92
CA HIS A 164 6.82 -11.40 18.94
C HIS A 164 6.82 -10.60 17.61
N LEU A 165 6.74 -9.28 17.69
CA LEU A 165 6.74 -8.41 16.51
C LEU A 165 8.06 -8.50 15.73
N HIS A 166 9.21 -8.57 16.42
CA HIS A 166 10.49 -8.82 15.77
C HIS A 166 10.55 -10.19 15.08
N GLN A 167 9.92 -11.22 15.63
CA GLN A 167 9.81 -12.52 14.96
C GLN A 167 8.96 -12.45 13.69
N GLU A 168 7.83 -11.73 13.73
CA GLU A 168 6.99 -11.55 12.56
C GLU A 168 7.70 -10.73 11.44
N ILE A 169 8.48 -9.70 11.81
CA ILE A 169 9.32 -8.96 10.85
C ILE A 169 10.34 -9.91 10.21
N LYS A 170 10.99 -10.78 10.99
CA LYS A 170 11.96 -11.77 10.45
C LYS A 170 11.30 -12.74 9.48
N LYS A 171 10.10 -13.25 9.80
CA LYS A 171 9.33 -14.13 8.92
C LYS A 171 8.91 -13.41 7.63
N ALA A 172 8.47 -12.17 7.76
CA ALA A 172 8.08 -11.34 6.61
C ALA A 172 9.27 -11.06 5.68
N ASN A 173 10.43 -10.71 6.21
CA ASN A 173 11.65 -10.53 5.43
C ASN A 173 12.09 -11.83 4.75
N LYS A 174 11.96 -12.98 5.40
CA LYS A 174 12.23 -14.28 4.79
C LYS A 174 11.31 -14.51 3.58
N GLU A 175 10.03 -14.21 3.69
CA GLU A 175 9.09 -14.31 2.58
C GLU A 175 9.49 -13.37 1.42
N LEU A 176 9.97 -12.15 1.71
CA LEU A 176 10.46 -11.22 0.69
C LEU A 176 11.71 -11.72 -0.04
N ILE A 177 12.60 -12.45 0.65
CA ILE A 177 13.74 -13.14 0.03
C ILE A 177 13.24 -14.29 -0.86
N GLU A 178 12.33 -15.13 -0.36
CA GLU A 178 11.74 -16.25 -1.13
C GLU A 178 11.00 -15.80 -2.39
N LYS A 179 10.58 -14.52 -2.44
CA LYS A 179 9.95 -13.88 -3.60
C LYS A 179 10.93 -13.05 -4.45
N GLU A 180 12.22 -13.21 -4.22
CA GLU A 180 13.29 -12.57 -4.99
C GLU A 180 13.20 -11.02 -4.98
N TYR A 181 12.54 -10.46 -3.97
CA TYR A 181 12.47 -9.00 -3.79
C TYR A 181 13.68 -8.46 -3.02
N LEU A 182 14.15 -9.20 -2.04
CA LEU A 182 15.38 -8.93 -1.32
C LEU A 182 16.41 -10.02 -1.65
N SER A 183 17.67 -9.65 -1.78
CA SER A 183 18.77 -10.61 -1.96
C SER A 183 19.20 -11.22 -0.63
N ASP A 184 19.23 -10.42 0.44
CA ASP A 184 19.59 -10.87 1.79
C ASP A 184 19.06 -9.92 2.86
N VAL A 185 18.96 -10.44 4.09
CA VAL A 185 18.62 -9.66 5.29
C VAL A 185 19.45 -10.14 6.48
N SER A 186 20.18 -9.22 7.07
CA SER A 186 20.99 -9.49 8.29
C SER A 186 20.48 -8.69 9.48
N TYR A 187 20.71 -9.23 10.69
CA TYR A 187 20.31 -8.63 11.96
C TYR A 187 21.52 -8.50 12.88
N PHE A 188 21.71 -7.30 13.42
CA PHE A 188 22.86 -7.01 14.29
C PHE A 188 22.48 -6.04 15.42
N LYS A 189 23.38 -5.85 16.37
CA LYS A 189 23.27 -4.84 17.41
C LYS A 189 24.07 -3.61 17.00
N SER A 190 23.43 -2.43 17.05
CA SER A 190 24.12 -1.16 16.90
C SER A 190 25.00 -0.86 18.13
N GLN A 191 25.84 0.17 18.03
CA GLN A 191 26.62 0.67 19.16
C GLN A 191 25.75 1.02 20.36
N ASN A 192 24.51 1.51 20.14
CA ASN A 192 23.53 1.83 21.18
C ASN A 192 22.73 0.60 21.64
N LYS A 193 23.18 -0.61 21.33
CA LYS A 193 22.52 -1.90 21.67
C LYS A 193 21.11 -2.08 21.04
N GLU A 194 20.70 -1.22 20.10
CA GLU A 194 19.46 -1.41 19.36
C GLU A 194 19.57 -2.58 18.38
N THR A 195 18.49 -3.32 18.22
CA THR A 195 18.46 -4.37 17.16
C THR A 195 18.18 -3.71 15.82
N MET A 196 19.10 -3.90 14.91
CA MET A 196 19.05 -3.37 13.52
C MET A 196 18.71 -4.49 12.55
N CYS A 197 18.00 -4.13 11.50
CA CYS A 197 17.73 -4.94 10.32
C CYS A 197 18.43 -4.27 9.13
N LYS A 198 19.35 -4.96 8.48
CA LYS A 198 19.98 -4.53 7.24
C LYS A 198 19.38 -5.33 6.10
N ILE A 199 18.75 -4.64 5.17
CA ILE A 199 18.20 -5.25 3.95
C ILE A 199 19.17 -5.03 2.78
N HIS A 200 19.29 -6.02 1.92
CA HIS A 200 20.02 -5.97 0.66
C HIS A 200 19.00 -6.16 -0.46
N ARG A 201 19.01 -5.29 -1.45
CA ARG A 201 18.14 -5.37 -2.63
C ARG A 201 18.83 -6.15 -3.74
N GLN A 202 18.00 -6.75 -4.60
CA GLN A 202 18.49 -7.28 -5.88
C GLN A 202 18.81 -6.15 -6.84
#